data_a07933fd6770239f885fc964ca0785b1
#
_entry.id   a07933fd6770239f885fc964ca0785b1
#
_cell.length_a   1.000
_cell.length_b   1.000
_cell.length_c   1.000
_cell.angle_alpha   90.00
_cell.angle_beta   90.00
_cell.angle_gamma   90.00
#
_symmetry.space_group_name_H-M   'P 1'
#
loop_
_entity.id
_entity.type
_entity.pdbx_description
1 polymer ?
#
loop_
_entity_poly.entity_id
_entity_poly.type
_entity_poly.pdbx_seq_one_letter_code
_entity_poly.pdbx_strand_id
1 'polypeptide(L)'
;MIGDVWHNYISLTEVRKNNIYLKEEVRKLKHEILKFAEKQKAFERFSKMLEYKSGLDREMVLASVIGSDAIGWSKMITIDKGSKDGLKKNMAVVTYEGLVGHIIQTVPGYSKVLLITDVRSAVDALDQNNRTRGVVVGKGSDFCEMKHISQDADIQVGYPVISSGLGGVFPKGLLIGKVSKVGESKKGLFKNVVIVPAANISLLEEVFVLK
;
A
#
# COMPACT_ATOMS: atom_id res chain seq x y z
N MET A 1 -54.00 -44.93 14.95
CA MET A 1 -53.93 -43.65 15.70
C MET A 1 -52.64 -43.50 16.55
N ILE A 2 -52.21 -44.51 17.37
CA ILE A 2 -50.97 -44.39 18.16
C ILE A 2 -49.72 -44.59 17.30
N GLY A 3 -49.70 -45.40 16.28
CA GLY A 3 -48.63 -45.68 15.37
C GLY A 3 -48.18 -44.45 14.51
N ASP A 4 -49.15 -43.65 14.08
CA ASP A 4 -48.88 -42.48 13.23
C ASP A 4 -48.18 -41.35 13.99
N VAL A 5 -48.43 -41.21 15.29
CA VAL A 5 -47.80 -40.21 16.17
C VAL A 5 -46.33 -40.57 16.40
N TRP A 6 -46.01 -41.84 16.59
CA TRP A 6 -44.66 -42.32 16.75
C TRP A 6 -43.82 -42.19 15.47
N HIS A 7 -44.39 -42.46 14.31
CA HIS A 7 -43.71 -42.30 13.02
C HIS A 7 -43.40 -40.82 12.73
N ASN A 8 -44.34 -39.92 12.99
CA ASN A 8 -44.11 -38.48 12.86
C ASN A 8 -43.07 -37.96 13.84
N TYR A 9 -43.02 -38.46 15.08
CA TYR A 9 -42.01 -38.00 16.07
C TYR A 9 -40.61 -38.45 15.68
N ILE A 10 -40.40 -39.67 15.20
CA ILE A 10 -39.10 -40.18 14.73
C ILE A 10 -38.66 -39.41 13.49
N SER A 11 -39.54 -39.15 12.53
CA SER A 11 -39.26 -38.34 11.34
C SER A 11 -38.84 -36.91 11.67
N LEU A 12 -39.52 -36.26 12.65
CA LEU A 12 -39.17 -34.90 13.09
C LEU A 12 -37.77 -34.82 13.77
N THR A 13 -37.39 -35.85 14.55
CA THR A 13 -36.09 -35.92 15.18
C THR A 13 -34.97 -36.14 14.17
N GLU A 14 -35.21 -36.94 13.14
CA GLU A 14 -34.27 -37.18 12.04
C GLU A 14 -34.10 -35.98 11.14
N VAL A 15 -35.18 -35.28 10.78
CA VAL A 15 -35.15 -34.01 10.06
C VAL A 15 -34.38 -32.93 10.84
N ARG A 16 -34.58 -32.88 12.18
CA ARG A 16 -33.84 -31.95 13.04
C ARG A 16 -32.34 -32.24 13.06
N LYS A 17 -31.95 -33.51 13.18
CA LYS A 17 -30.53 -33.93 13.11
C LYS A 17 -29.89 -33.57 11.76
N ASN A 18 -30.60 -33.92 10.67
CA ASN A 18 -30.13 -33.58 9.33
C ASN A 18 -30.02 -32.06 9.10
N ASN A 19 -30.95 -31.28 9.64
CA ASN A 19 -30.89 -29.81 9.56
C ASN A 19 -29.70 -29.24 10.31
N ILE A 20 -29.37 -29.79 11.50
CA ILE A 20 -28.19 -29.39 12.26
C ILE A 20 -26.92 -29.75 11.49
N TYR A 21 -26.84 -30.98 10.99
CA TYR A 21 -25.69 -31.44 10.19
C TYR A 21 -25.48 -30.58 8.93
N LEU A 22 -26.56 -30.34 8.17
CA LEU A 22 -26.49 -29.47 6.98
C LEU A 22 -26.05 -28.03 7.31
N LYS A 23 -26.51 -27.48 8.43
CA LYS A 23 -26.08 -26.15 8.88
C LYS A 23 -24.59 -26.10 9.23
N GLU A 24 -24.06 -27.15 9.85
CA GLU A 24 -22.63 -27.26 10.14
C GLU A 24 -21.81 -27.42 8.87
N GLU A 25 -22.27 -28.21 7.92
CA GLU A 25 -21.61 -28.39 6.64
C GLU A 25 -21.60 -27.09 5.83
N VAL A 26 -22.72 -26.38 5.76
CA VAL A 26 -22.80 -25.04 5.13
C VAL A 26 -21.84 -24.07 5.80
N ARG A 27 -21.69 -24.11 7.14
CA ARG A 27 -20.74 -23.26 7.86
C ARG A 27 -19.30 -23.60 7.51
N LYS A 28 -18.95 -24.89 7.43
CA LYS A 28 -17.60 -25.34 7.01
C LYS A 28 -17.29 -24.91 5.58
N LEU A 29 -18.21 -25.16 4.65
CA LEU A 29 -18.05 -24.78 3.25
C LEU A 29 -17.88 -23.26 3.08
N LYS A 30 -18.68 -22.46 3.79
CA LYS A 30 -18.50 -20.99 3.79
C LYS A 30 -17.12 -20.57 4.28
N HIS A 31 -16.59 -21.22 5.32
CA HIS A 31 -15.25 -20.92 5.83
C HIS A 31 -14.16 -21.31 4.82
N GLU A 32 -14.31 -22.44 4.13
CA GLU A 32 -13.39 -22.85 3.07
C GLU A 32 -13.41 -21.89 1.88
N ILE A 33 -14.59 -21.46 1.46
CA ILE A 33 -14.73 -20.45 0.39
C ILE A 33 -14.03 -19.16 0.75
N LEU A 34 -14.18 -18.66 2.00
CA LEU A 34 -13.48 -17.46 2.44
C LEU A 34 -11.95 -17.64 2.41
N LYS A 35 -11.44 -18.77 2.90
CA LYS A 35 -10.00 -19.07 2.82
C LYS A 35 -9.49 -19.14 1.38
N PHE A 36 -10.29 -19.72 0.48
CA PHE A 36 -9.91 -19.82 -0.92
C PHE A 36 -9.90 -18.46 -1.60
N ALA A 37 -10.90 -17.61 -1.32
CA ALA A 37 -10.96 -16.23 -1.84
C ALA A 37 -9.75 -15.39 -1.38
N GLU A 38 -9.32 -15.52 -0.12
CA GLU A 38 -8.12 -14.83 0.36
C GLU A 38 -6.84 -15.32 -0.32
N LYS A 39 -6.69 -16.64 -0.52
CA LYS A 39 -5.55 -17.20 -1.27
C LYS A 39 -5.53 -16.72 -2.72
N GLN A 40 -6.68 -16.61 -3.37
CA GLN A 40 -6.78 -16.11 -4.74
C GLN A 40 -6.35 -14.65 -4.82
N LYS A 41 -6.83 -13.79 -3.91
CA LYS A 41 -6.40 -12.37 -3.85
C LYS A 41 -4.89 -12.24 -3.62
N ALA A 42 -4.32 -13.03 -2.70
CA ALA A 42 -2.89 -13.06 -2.48
C ALA A 42 -2.13 -13.46 -3.76
N PHE A 43 -2.59 -14.50 -4.46
CA PHE A 43 -1.98 -14.93 -5.72
C PHE A 43 -2.02 -13.84 -6.80
N GLU A 44 -3.15 -13.12 -6.94
CA GLU A 44 -3.27 -12.01 -7.88
C GLU A 44 -2.29 -10.86 -7.54
N ARG A 45 -2.13 -10.53 -6.24
CA ARG A 45 -1.14 -9.53 -5.80
C ARG A 45 0.29 -9.98 -6.14
N PHE A 46 0.65 -11.22 -5.79
CA PHE A 46 1.98 -11.76 -6.09
C PHE A 46 2.27 -11.81 -7.59
N SER A 47 1.29 -12.15 -8.42
CA SER A 47 1.45 -12.16 -9.89
C SER A 47 1.77 -10.77 -10.41
N LYS A 48 1.04 -9.73 -9.99
CA LYS A 48 1.31 -8.34 -10.37
C LYS A 48 2.70 -7.87 -9.88
N MET A 49 3.11 -8.30 -8.69
CA MET A 49 4.44 -7.98 -8.16
C MET A 49 5.56 -8.66 -8.95
N LEU A 50 5.39 -9.90 -9.37
CA LEU A 50 6.36 -10.60 -10.20
C LEU A 50 6.49 -9.96 -11.59
N GLU A 51 5.38 -9.58 -12.20
CA GLU A 51 5.36 -8.84 -13.45
C GLU A 51 6.09 -7.50 -13.34
N TYR A 52 5.82 -6.73 -12.29
CA TYR A 52 6.54 -5.49 -12.02
C TYR A 52 8.05 -5.70 -11.83
N LYS A 53 8.45 -6.74 -11.09
CA LYS A 53 9.86 -7.08 -10.88
C LYS A 53 10.58 -7.42 -12.18
N SER A 54 9.93 -8.14 -13.10
CA SER A 54 10.53 -8.55 -14.39
C SER A 54 10.73 -7.36 -15.34
N GLY A 55 9.99 -6.26 -15.16
CA GLY A 55 10.10 -5.04 -15.96
C GLY A 55 11.15 -4.03 -15.47
N LEU A 56 11.76 -4.26 -14.30
CA LEU A 56 12.76 -3.36 -13.73
C LEU A 56 14.14 -4.03 -13.69
N ASP A 57 15.14 -3.38 -14.31
CA ASP A 57 16.53 -3.80 -14.32
C ASP A 57 17.25 -3.45 -12.99
N ARG A 58 16.65 -3.84 -11.85
CA ARG A 58 17.15 -3.56 -10.50
C ARG A 58 16.91 -4.72 -9.57
N GLU A 59 17.88 -4.95 -8.69
CA GLU A 59 17.73 -5.93 -7.61
C GLU A 59 16.70 -5.43 -6.58
N MET A 60 15.70 -6.26 -6.29
CA MET A 60 14.63 -5.97 -5.34
C MET A 60 14.44 -7.10 -4.35
N VAL A 61 14.17 -6.74 -3.10
CA VAL A 61 13.79 -7.69 -2.04
C VAL A 61 12.30 -7.52 -1.77
N LEU A 62 11.53 -8.59 -1.94
CA LEU A 62 10.14 -8.67 -1.53
C LEU A 62 10.06 -8.81 -0.01
N ALA A 63 9.21 -8.02 0.63
CA ALA A 63 8.98 -8.04 2.08
C ALA A 63 7.49 -7.91 2.39
N SER A 64 7.05 -8.58 3.45
CA SER A 64 5.69 -8.48 3.98
C SER A 64 5.61 -7.40 5.05
N VAL A 65 4.52 -6.68 5.09
CA VAL A 65 4.22 -5.73 6.16
C VAL A 65 3.73 -6.50 7.38
N ILE A 66 4.48 -6.44 8.48
CA ILE A 66 4.18 -7.16 9.73
C ILE A 66 3.66 -6.26 10.84
N GLY A 67 3.62 -4.94 10.61
CA GLY A 67 3.07 -3.99 11.55
C GLY A 67 2.97 -2.59 10.96
N SER A 68 2.02 -1.83 11.46
CA SER A 68 1.87 -0.41 11.16
C SER A 68 1.72 0.37 12.46
N ASP A 69 2.21 1.61 12.49
CA ASP A 69 2.06 2.46 13.67
C ASP A 69 0.63 3.03 13.73
N ALA A 70 -0.19 2.43 14.59
CA ALA A 70 -1.61 2.74 14.71
C ALA A 70 -1.91 4.07 15.42
N ILE A 71 -0.92 4.70 16.05
CA ILE A 71 -1.10 5.87 16.93
C ILE A 71 -0.93 7.19 16.15
N GLY A 72 -1.34 7.27 14.92
CA GLY A 72 -1.63 8.54 14.21
C GLY A 72 -0.53 9.63 14.07
N TRP A 73 0.50 9.64 14.92
CA TRP A 73 1.56 10.65 14.94
C TRP A 73 2.71 10.35 13.99
N SER A 74 2.88 9.10 13.63
CA SER A 74 3.97 8.63 12.77
C SER A 74 3.41 7.69 11.71
N LYS A 75 3.55 8.03 10.44
CA LYS A 75 3.17 7.17 9.34
C LYS A 75 4.35 6.26 8.99
N MET A 76 4.44 5.12 9.71
CA MET A 76 5.49 4.11 9.53
C MET A 76 4.91 2.71 9.44
N ILE A 77 5.61 1.84 8.73
CA ILE A 77 5.35 0.39 8.71
C ILE A 77 6.62 -0.38 9.08
N THR A 78 6.42 -1.59 9.57
CA THR A 78 7.49 -2.57 9.82
C THR A 78 7.37 -3.70 8.82
N ILE A 79 8.49 -4.08 8.20
CA ILE A 79 8.57 -5.17 7.21
C ILE A 79 9.43 -6.33 7.74
N ASP A 80 9.13 -7.57 7.32
CA ASP A 80 9.74 -8.84 7.75
C ASP A 80 11.14 -9.10 7.18
N LYS A 81 11.80 -8.09 6.60
CA LYS A 81 13.15 -8.16 6.04
C LYS A 81 14.05 -7.13 6.70
N GLY A 82 15.32 -7.51 6.92
CA GLY A 82 16.27 -6.69 7.64
C GLY A 82 17.68 -6.70 7.06
N SER A 83 18.68 -6.39 7.89
CA SER A 83 20.07 -6.32 7.45
C SER A 83 20.63 -7.68 7.00
N LYS A 84 20.10 -8.81 7.49
CA LYS A 84 20.47 -10.16 7.02
C LYS A 84 20.02 -10.40 5.57
N ASP A 85 18.97 -9.72 5.10
CA ASP A 85 18.45 -9.78 3.73
C ASP A 85 19.15 -8.75 2.81
N GLY A 86 20.17 -8.06 3.32
CA GLY A 86 20.91 -7.04 2.60
C GLY A 86 20.27 -5.66 2.61
N LEU A 87 19.23 -5.43 3.43
CA LEU A 87 18.59 -4.14 3.53
C LEU A 87 19.42 -3.13 4.32
N LYS A 88 19.38 -1.89 3.89
CA LYS A 88 20.11 -0.76 4.50
C LYS A 88 19.20 0.45 4.67
N LYS A 89 19.58 1.34 5.58
CA LYS A 89 18.93 2.66 5.72
C LYS A 89 18.97 3.42 4.39
N ASN A 90 17.95 4.21 4.12
CA ASN A 90 17.73 5.01 2.92
C ASN A 90 17.43 4.20 1.65
N MET A 91 17.23 2.88 1.70
CA MET A 91 16.71 2.13 0.57
C MET A 91 15.25 2.50 0.33
N ALA A 92 14.89 2.75 -0.94
CA ALA A 92 13.53 3.07 -1.33
C ALA A 92 12.62 1.85 -1.26
N VAL A 93 11.37 2.08 -0.84
CA VAL A 93 10.34 1.06 -0.71
C VAL A 93 9.20 1.41 -1.65
N VAL A 94 8.77 0.46 -2.48
CA VAL A 94 7.77 0.64 -3.54
C VAL A 94 6.77 -0.51 -3.55
N THR A 95 5.62 -0.28 -4.18
CA THR A 95 4.72 -1.33 -4.69
C THR A 95 4.71 -1.28 -6.22
N TYR A 96 3.94 -2.15 -6.84
CA TYR A 96 3.68 -2.07 -8.29
C TYR A 96 2.88 -0.81 -8.69
N GLU A 97 2.20 -0.17 -7.75
CA GLU A 97 1.44 1.07 -7.96
C GLU A 97 2.33 2.31 -7.87
N GLY A 98 3.35 2.31 -7.01
CA GLY A 98 4.23 3.46 -6.83
C GLY A 98 5.06 3.46 -5.56
N LEU A 99 5.61 4.63 -5.26
CA LEU A 99 6.48 4.87 -4.11
C LEU A 99 5.71 4.82 -2.79
N VAL A 100 6.23 4.03 -1.85
CA VAL A 100 5.69 3.88 -0.49
C VAL A 100 6.47 4.72 0.52
N GLY A 101 7.80 4.69 0.45
CA GLY A 101 8.66 5.37 1.42
C GLY A 101 10.11 4.94 1.32
N HIS A 102 10.82 5.02 2.45
CA HIS A 102 12.21 4.54 2.55
C HIS A 102 12.50 3.96 3.93
N ILE A 103 13.52 3.11 4.01
CA ILE A 103 13.97 2.51 5.26
C ILE A 103 14.67 3.58 6.11
N ILE A 104 14.18 3.79 7.34
CA ILE A 104 14.80 4.69 8.32
C ILE A 104 15.65 3.93 9.36
N GLN A 105 15.31 2.67 9.61
CA GLN A 105 16.01 1.81 10.56
C GLN A 105 15.94 0.36 10.08
N THR A 106 17.05 -0.36 10.20
CA THR A 106 17.10 -1.81 9.94
C THR A 106 17.81 -2.53 11.07
N VAL A 107 17.33 -3.71 11.38
CA VAL A 107 17.91 -4.68 12.31
C VAL A 107 17.97 -6.06 11.62
N PRO A 108 18.58 -7.09 12.20
CA PRO A 108 18.80 -8.35 11.48
C PRO A 108 17.57 -9.00 10.85
N GLY A 109 16.39 -8.91 11.47
CA GLY A 109 15.19 -9.63 11.03
C GLY A 109 14.05 -8.75 10.56
N TYR A 110 14.13 -7.43 10.71
CA TYR A 110 13.08 -6.51 10.27
C TYR A 110 13.61 -5.11 9.98
N SER A 111 12.82 -4.30 9.31
CA SER A 111 13.13 -2.88 9.05
C SER A 111 11.92 -2.00 9.26
N LYS A 112 12.15 -0.74 9.66
CA LYS A 112 11.14 0.30 9.75
C LYS A 112 11.21 1.20 8.52
N VAL A 113 10.06 1.42 7.93
CA VAL A 113 9.88 2.23 6.72
C VAL A 113 9.10 3.48 7.08
N LEU A 114 9.64 4.64 6.75
CA LEU A 114 8.93 5.92 6.82
C LEU A 114 8.14 6.10 5.53
N LEU A 115 6.83 6.27 5.66
CA LEU A 115 5.94 6.44 4.52
C LEU A 115 6.05 7.84 3.93
N ILE A 116 5.79 8.00 2.63
CA ILE A 116 5.82 9.32 1.95
C ILE A 116 4.77 10.29 2.51
N THR A 117 3.74 9.79 3.19
CA THR A 117 2.68 10.56 3.84
C THR A 117 3.05 11.08 5.23
N ASP A 118 4.16 10.61 5.82
CA ASP A 118 4.66 11.10 7.11
C ASP A 118 5.17 12.56 6.99
N VAL A 119 4.91 13.38 8.00
CA VAL A 119 5.32 14.81 8.01
C VAL A 119 6.84 15.02 7.94
N ARG A 120 7.62 14.01 8.29
CA ARG A 120 9.10 14.02 8.20
C ARG A 120 9.61 13.57 6.84
N SER A 121 8.73 13.03 5.99
CA SER A 121 9.10 12.55 4.66
C SER A 121 9.17 13.71 3.68
N ALA A 122 10.27 13.76 2.92
CA ALA A 122 10.47 14.68 1.82
C ALA A 122 11.09 13.94 0.63
N VAL A 123 10.48 14.06 -0.54
CA VAL A 123 10.92 13.40 -1.78
C VAL A 123 11.13 14.44 -2.85
N ASP A 124 12.36 14.55 -3.37
CA ASP A 124 12.64 15.38 -4.54
C ASP A 124 11.87 14.81 -5.75
N ALA A 125 11.01 15.64 -6.31
CA ALA A 125 10.03 15.22 -7.30
C ALA A 125 10.03 16.14 -8.52
N LEU A 126 9.45 15.62 -9.60
CA LEU A 126 9.15 16.40 -10.78
C LEU A 126 7.84 15.92 -11.42
N ASP A 127 7.15 16.84 -12.03
CA ASP A 127 6.05 16.54 -12.94
C ASP A 127 6.57 15.77 -14.14
N GLN A 128 5.91 14.68 -14.52
CA GLN A 128 6.38 13.84 -15.62
C GLN A 128 6.25 14.52 -16.99
N ASN A 129 5.25 15.37 -17.19
CA ASN A 129 4.94 15.98 -18.49
C ASN A 129 5.88 17.14 -18.83
N ASN A 130 5.94 18.14 -17.97
CA ASN A 130 6.67 19.39 -18.23
C ASN A 130 7.97 19.52 -17.41
N ARG A 131 8.29 18.51 -16.57
CA ARG A 131 9.50 18.43 -15.78
C ARG A 131 9.62 19.52 -14.69
N THR A 132 8.50 20.15 -14.31
CA THR A 132 8.45 21.09 -13.18
C THR A 132 8.92 20.40 -11.90
N ARG A 133 9.91 20.99 -11.25
CA ARG A 133 10.53 20.43 -10.04
C ARG A 133 9.88 20.96 -8.78
N GLY A 134 9.86 20.12 -7.74
CA GLY A 134 9.42 20.49 -6.41
C GLY A 134 9.79 19.40 -5.40
N VAL A 135 9.37 19.56 -4.17
CA VAL A 135 9.59 18.61 -3.09
C VAL A 135 8.23 18.14 -2.59
N VAL A 136 7.97 16.83 -2.70
CA VAL A 136 6.77 16.21 -2.14
C VAL A 136 7.01 15.92 -0.68
N VAL A 137 6.19 16.51 0.19
CA VAL A 137 6.22 16.34 1.65
C VAL A 137 4.94 15.71 2.14
N GLY A 138 5.04 14.82 3.11
CA GLY A 138 3.87 14.23 3.76
C GLY A 138 3.15 15.24 4.65
N LYS A 139 1.86 15.02 4.87
CA LYS A 139 1.00 15.88 5.72
C LYS A 139 0.43 15.14 6.93
N GLY A 140 0.87 13.89 7.18
CA GLY A 140 0.30 13.03 8.24
C GLY A 140 -1.10 12.49 7.91
N SER A 141 -1.57 12.71 6.70
CA SER A 141 -2.87 12.30 6.14
C SER A 141 -2.65 11.41 4.90
N ASP A 142 -3.71 11.06 4.20
CA ASP A 142 -3.63 10.19 3.01
C ASP A 142 -3.18 10.93 1.74
N PHE A 143 -2.80 12.19 1.84
CA PHE A 143 -2.26 12.99 0.74
C PHE A 143 -0.94 13.65 1.12
N CYS A 144 -0.19 14.06 0.10
CA CYS A 144 1.05 14.81 0.21
C CYS A 144 0.90 16.21 -0.40
N GLU A 145 1.85 17.07 -0.14
CA GLU A 145 1.93 18.41 -0.71
C GLU A 145 3.23 18.56 -1.48
N MET A 146 3.16 19.02 -2.74
CA MET A 146 4.34 19.37 -3.51
C MET A 146 4.64 20.85 -3.34
N LYS A 147 5.80 21.16 -2.75
CA LYS A 147 6.29 22.51 -2.42
C LYS A 147 7.29 23.02 -3.45
N HIS A 148 7.58 24.32 -3.37
CA HIS A 148 8.55 25.02 -4.21
C HIS A 148 8.20 25.05 -5.71
N ILE A 149 6.90 25.02 -6.04
CA ILE A 149 6.41 25.16 -7.40
C ILE A 149 6.20 26.63 -7.69
N SER A 150 6.92 27.18 -8.68
CA SER A 150 6.79 28.59 -9.09
C SER A 150 5.34 28.91 -9.52
N GLN A 151 4.92 30.18 -9.35
CA GLN A 151 3.55 30.62 -9.72
C GLN A 151 3.28 30.47 -11.23
N ASP A 152 4.28 30.60 -12.05
CA ASP A 152 4.23 30.50 -13.53
C ASP A 152 4.42 29.07 -14.03
N ALA A 153 4.75 28.11 -13.15
CA ALA A 153 4.89 26.72 -13.57
C ALA A 153 3.58 26.14 -14.10
N ASP A 154 3.66 25.47 -15.24
CA ASP A 154 2.51 24.76 -15.81
C ASP A 154 2.39 23.39 -15.11
N ILE A 155 1.55 23.31 -14.09
CA ILE A 155 1.18 22.10 -13.41
C ILE A 155 -0.34 21.99 -13.32
N GLN A 156 -0.90 20.83 -13.72
CA GLN A 156 -2.34 20.66 -13.85
C GLN A 156 -2.80 19.42 -13.07
N VAL A 157 -4.08 19.43 -12.69
CA VAL A 157 -4.73 18.29 -12.05
C VAL A 157 -4.67 17.06 -12.98
N GLY A 158 -4.36 15.91 -12.42
CA GLY A 158 -4.19 14.65 -13.13
C GLY A 158 -2.75 14.36 -13.58
N TYR A 159 -1.85 15.35 -13.58
CA TYR A 159 -0.46 15.13 -13.99
C TYR A 159 0.26 14.16 -13.03
N PRO A 160 0.99 13.18 -13.57
CA PRO A 160 1.76 12.24 -12.75
C PRO A 160 3.02 12.92 -12.21
N VAL A 161 3.31 12.65 -10.94
CA VAL A 161 4.49 13.15 -10.23
C VAL A 161 5.41 11.98 -9.92
N ILE A 162 6.67 12.10 -10.33
CA ILE A 162 7.70 11.07 -10.18
C ILE A 162 8.90 11.59 -9.38
N SER A 163 9.69 10.68 -8.80
CA SER A 163 10.94 11.03 -8.13
C SER A 163 11.98 11.57 -9.12
N SER A 164 12.71 12.61 -8.72
CA SER A 164 13.72 13.25 -9.57
C SER A 164 15.06 12.49 -9.60
N GLY A 165 15.36 11.75 -8.53
CA GLY A 165 16.65 11.09 -8.31
C GLY A 165 17.72 11.97 -7.64
N LEU A 166 17.46 13.24 -7.38
CA LEU A 166 18.48 14.20 -6.90
C LEU A 166 18.83 14.04 -5.41
N GLY A 167 17.87 13.63 -4.58
CA GLY A 167 18.08 13.48 -3.13
C GLY A 167 18.90 12.25 -2.71
N GLY A 168 19.32 11.39 -3.65
CA GLY A 168 20.16 10.22 -3.39
C GLY A 168 19.49 9.06 -2.65
N VAL A 169 18.29 9.26 -2.11
CA VAL A 169 17.49 8.23 -1.41
C VAL A 169 16.57 7.51 -2.39
N PHE A 170 15.89 8.25 -3.24
CA PHE A 170 14.91 7.71 -4.18
C PHE A 170 15.47 7.70 -5.59
N PRO A 171 15.59 6.54 -6.25
CA PRO A 171 15.93 6.47 -7.66
C PRO A 171 15.00 7.33 -8.52
N LYS A 172 15.50 7.84 -9.64
CA LYS A 172 14.73 8.62 -10.60
C LYS A 172 13.62 7.78 -11.24
N GLY A 173 12.44 8.38 -11.41
CA GLY A 173 11.35 7.82 -12.20
C GLY A 173 10.35 6.99 -11.41
N LEU A 174 10.47 6.87 -10.08
CA LEU A 174 9.46 6.19 -9.27
C LEU A 174 8.18 7.04 -9.22
N LEU A 175 7.04 6.45 -9.55
CA LEU A 175 5.74 7.13 -9.48
C LEU A 175 5.41 7.43 -8.01
N ILE A 176 5.27 8.70 -7.66
CA ILE A 176 4.85 9.15 -6.32
C ILE A 176 3.32 9.19 -6.25
N GLY A 177 2.68 9.79 -7.26
CA GLY A 177 1.25 9.98 -7.30
C GLY A 177 0.80 10.87 -8.44
N LYS A 178 -0.40 11.44 -8.27
CA LYS A 178 -0.97 12.38 -9.24
C LYS A 178 -1.37 13.68 -8.55
N VAL A 179 -1.27 14.76 -9.29
CA VAL A 179 -1.79 16.06 -8.86
C VAL A 179 -3.32 15.98 -8.71
N SER A 180 -3.80 16.23 -7.51
CA SER A 180 -5.24 16.22 -7.18
C SER A 180 -5.81 17.63 -7.16
N LYS A 181 -5.04 18.61 -6.68
CA LYS A 181 -5.48 20.00 -6.59
C LYS A 181 -4.29 20.94 -6.76
N VAL A 182 -4.48 21.98 -7.51
CA VAL A 182 -3.56 23.12 -7.62
C VAL A 182 -4.22 24.33 -6.97
N GLY A 183 -3.60 24.85 -5.91
CA GLY A 183 -4.05 26.03 -5.19
C GLY A 183 -3.22 27.23 -5.58
N GLU A 184 -3.87 28.37 -5.83
CA GLU A 184 -3.20 29.66 -5.98
C GLU A 184 -2.86 30.23 -4.59
N SER A 185 -1.61 30.60 -4.38
CA SER A 185 -1.25 31.39 -3.21
C SER A 185 -1.46 32.87 -3.52
N LYS A 186 -2.49 33.47 -2.95
CA LYS A 186 -2.81 34.91 -3.18
C LYS A 186 -1.71 35.88 -2.73
N LYS A 187 -0.68 35.43 -2.01
CA LYS A 187 0.42 36.26 -1.45
C LYS A 187 1.81 35.62 -1.44
N GLY A 188 2.03 34.50 -2.16
CA GLY A 188 3.31 33.77 -2.12
C GLY A 188 3.94 33.60 -3.51
N LEU A 189 5.25 33.35 -3.52
CA LEU A 189 6.03 33.04 -4.73
C LEU A 189 5.75 31.63 -5.30
N PHE A 190 5.04 30.77 -4.55
CA PHE A 190 4.86 29.37 -4.87
C PHE A 190 3.38 28.97 -4.87
N LYS A 191 3.03 28.04 -5.77
CA LYS A 191 1.74 27.34 -5.78
C LYS A 191 1.70 26.26 -4.68
N ASN A 192 0.50 26.02 -4.16
CA ASN A 192 0.25 24.88 -3.26
C ASN A 192 -0.36 23.73 -4.07
N VAL A 193 0.34 22.62 -4.20
CA VAL A 193 -0.06 21.50 -5.05
C VAL A 193 -0.27 20.26 -4.19
N VAL A 194 -1.50 19.73 -4.20
CA VAL A 194 -1.86 18.51 -3.46
C VAL A 194 -1.65 17.29 -4.34
N ILE A 195 -0.96 16.29 -3.81
CA ILE A 195 -0.65 15.01 -4.47
C ILE A 195 -1.38 13.89 -3.74
N VAL A 196 -2.12 13.08 -4.50
CA VAL A 196 -2.64 11.79 -4.01
C VAL A 196 -1.61 10.73 -4.37
N PRO A 197 -1.06 9.99 -3.38
CA PRO A 197 -0.15 8.88 -3.62
C PRO A 197 -0.72 7.86 -4.60
N ALA A 198 0.13 7.29 -5.47
CA ALA A 198 -0.28 6.21 -6.37
C ALA A 198 -0.43 4.88 -5.63
N ALA A 199 0.47 4.60 -4.70
CA ALA A 199 0.37 3.44 -3.82
C ALA A 199 -0.74 3.64 -2.78
N ASN A 200 -1.56 2.60 -2.57
CA ASN A 200 -2.56 2.61 -1.50
C ASN A 200 -1.89 2.37 -0.14
N ILE A 201 -1.48 3.47 0.50
CA ILE A 201 -0.70 3.45 1.76
C ILE A 201 -1.47 2.77 2.92
N SER A 202 -2.81 2.79 2.89
CA SER A 202 -3.63 2.22 3.96
C SER A 202 -3.83 0.70 3.86
N LEU A 203 -3.54 0.11 2.70
CA LEU A 203 -3.76 -1.32 2.41
C LEU A 203 -2.46 -2.04 2.01
N LEU A 204 -1.34 -1.64 2.58
CA LEU A 204 -0.04 -2.25 2.30
C LEU A 204 0.06 -3.62 2.99
N GLU A 205 0.22 -4.67 2.22
CA GLU A 205 0.47 -6.04 2.70
C GLU A 205 1.87 -6.51 2.30
N GLU A 206 2.28 -6.28 1.05
CA GLU A 206 3.60 -6.60 0.52
C GLU A 206 4.23 -5.37 -0.14
N VAL A 207 5.54 -5.26 -0.03
CA VAL A 207 6.32 -4.17 -0.64
C VAL A 207 7.63 -4.70 -1.23
N PHE A 208 8.21 -3.96 -2.16
CA PHE A 208 9.58 -4.17 -2.62
C PHE A 208 10.52 -3.14 -2.03
N VAL A 209 11.70 -3.59 -1.62
CA VAL A 209 12.82 -2.73 -1.27
C VAL A 209 13.82 -2.73 -2.43
N LEU A 210 14.13 -1.55 -2.97
CA LEU A 210 15.10 -1.37 -4.06
C LEU A 210 16.52 -1.37 -3.48
N LYS A 211 17.43 -2.20 -4.05
CA LYS A 211 18.85 -2.21 -3.70
C LYS A 211 19.68 -1.33 -4.60
#